data_22b592ff5cb1b6b0149dcc48792bedf8
#
_entry.id   22b592ff5cb1b6b0149dcc48792bedf8
#
_cell.length_a   1.000
_cell.length_b   1.000
_cell.length_c   1.000
_cell.angle_alpha   90.00
_cell.angle_beta   90.00
_cell.angle_gamma   90.00
#
_symmetry.space_group_name_H-M   'P 1'
#
loop_
_entity.id
_entity.type
_entity.pdbx_description
1 polymer ?
#
loop_
_entity_poly.entity_id
_entity_poly.type
_entity_poly.pdbx_seq_one_letter_code
_entity_poly.pdbx_strand_id
1 'polypeptide(L)'
;MAENDIDRDAIKDEVDQIFGNRPKHEGPELYQVNDQSSIKHVIGVISGKGGVGKSLVTGILAIELQRAGYKVAILDGDITGPSIPKMFGLSGLHVFGQGDKIIPAQSKGGIKIMSTNLVLENENDPVLWRGPMLMGALKQFYEDTLWGDIDYLLVDMPPGTGDVALTVFQSLPIEGVVIVSSPQDLVQVIVGKAVKMATMMNVPVLGVVENMSYMECPECGHKLEPFGPSHLQEIVDEFKVADLGRIPIDPKVAASCDAGTFESELPEGLIPKAVSAVEA
;
A
#
# COMPACT_ATOMS: atom_id res chain seq x y z
N MET A 1 -23.62 19.46 -18.75
CA MET A 1 -22.37 18.83 -18.28
C MET A 1 -22.74 17.38 -18.01
N ALA A 2 -22.27 16.46 -18.84
CA ALA A 2 -22.66 15.05 -18.75
C ALA A 2 -21.93 14.42 -17.56
N GLU A 3 -22.66 13.81 -16.65
CA GLU A 3 -22.14 12.91 -15.63
C GLU A 3 -21.44 11.76 -16.34
N ASN A 4 -20.09 11.73 -16.27
CA ASN A 4 -19.33 10.54 -16.59
C ASN A 4 -19.41 9.59 -15.39
N ASP A 5 -20.57 8.97 -15.20
CA ASP A 5 -20.66 7.77 -14.39
C ASP A 5 -19.74 6.73 -15.03
N ILE A 6 -18.75 6.25 -14.29
CA ILE A 6 -17.95 5.10 -14.72
C ILE A 6 -18.92 3.93 -14.80
N ASP A 7 -19.40 3.65 -15.99
CA ASP A 7 -20.29 2.55 -16.26
C ASP A 7 -19.54 1.24 -16.05
N ARG A 8 -19.76 0.63 -14.87
CA ARG A 8 -19.13 -0.64 -14.48
C ARG A 8 -19.47 -1.75 -15.45
N ASP A 9 -20.66 -1.72 -16.02
CA ASP A 9 -21.11 -2.73 -16.97
C ASP A 9 -20.43 -2.51 -18.34
N ALA A 10 -20.24 -1.27 -18.78
CA ALA A 10 -19.49 -0.96 -19.98
C ALA A 10 -18.01 -1.36 -19.88
N ILE A 11 -17.37 -1.14 -18.73
CA ILE A 11 -15.98 -1.59 -18.51
C ILE A 11 -15.89 -3.12 -18.52
N LYS A 12 -16.86 -3.79 -17.93
CA LYS A 12 -16.92 -5.24 -17.91
C LYS A 12 -17.14 -5.82 -19.30
N ASP A 13 -18.05 -5.23 -20.07
CA ASP A 13 -18.33 -5.62 -21.47
C ASP A 13 -17.10 -5.40 -22.36
N GLU A 14 -16.36 -4.30 -22.18
CA GLU A 14 -15.12 -4.02 -22.92
C GLU A 14 -14.01 -5.03 -22.57
N VAL A 15 -13.89 -5.41 -21.32
CA VAL A 15 -12.96 -6.45 -20.85
C VAL A 15 -13.35 -7.83 -21.39
N ASP A 16 -14.63 -8.18 -21.36
CA ASP A 16 -15.15 -9.43 -21.89
C ASP A 16 -15.00 -9.52 -23.43
N GLN A 17 -15.06 -8.40 -24.16
CA GLN A 17 -14.77 -8.34 -25.58
C GLN A 17 -13.28 -8.53 -25.90
N ILE A 18 -12.39 -7.95 -25.09
CA ILE A 18 -10.92 -8.03 -25.32
C ILE A 18 -10.36 -9.41 -24.96
N PHE A 19 -10.85 -10.01 -23.89
CA PHE A 19 -10.29 -11.25 -23.34
C PHE A 19 -11.10 -12.51 -23.65
N GLY A 20 -12.24 -12.38 -24.30
CA GLY A 20 -13.15 -13.46 -24.65
C GLY A 20 -13.81 -14.10 -23.42
N ASN A 21 -14.77 -14.99 -23.69
CA ASN A 21 -15.45 -15.77 -22.65
C ASN A 21 -14.46 -16.80 -22.06
N ARG A 22 -13.55 -16.35 -21.20
CA ARG A 22 -12.77 -17.29 -20.40
C ARG A 22 -13.75 -17.99 -19.44
N PRO A 23 -13.65 -19.30 -19.25
CA PRO A 23 -14.41 -19.95 -18.21
C PRO A 23 -14.18 -19.17 -16.92
N LYS A 24 -15.26 -18.92 -16.15
CA LYS A 24 -15.14 -18.35 -14.81
C LYS A 24 -14.19 -19.27 -14.05
N HIS A 25 -12.91 -18.92 -14.02
CA HIS A 25 -12.03 -19.44 -13.01
C HIS A 25 -12.66 -18.95 -11.70
N GLU A 26 -13.11 -19.88 -10.89
CA GLU A 26 -13.25 -19.60 -9.47
C GLU A 26 -11.94 -18.92 -9.08
N GLY A 27 -12.02 -17.68 -8.62
CA GLY A 27 -10.84 -16.92 -8.26
C GLY A 27 -9.98 -17.73 -7.29
N PRO A 28 -8.66 -17.49 -7.19
CA PRO A 28 -7.85 -18.22 -6.23
C PRO A 28 -8.51 -18.13 -4.85
N GLU A 29 -8.50 -19.24 -4.13
CA GLU A 29 -9.02 -19.29 -2.77
C GLU A 29 -8.33 -18.20 -1.93
N LEU A 30 -9.13 -17.36 -1.24
CA LEU A 30 -8.59 -16.30 -0.40
C LEU A 30 -7.75 -16.91 0.73
N TYR A 31 -6.59 -16.33 0.96
CA TYR A 31 -5.70 -16.74 2.03
C TYR A 31 -6.38 -16.53 3.39
N GLN A 32 -6.16 -17.45 4.30
CA GLN A 32 -6.75 -17.45 5.63
C GLN A 32 -5.63 -17.27 6.68
N VAL A 33 -5.83 -16.38 7.63
CA VAL A 33 -4.91 -16.30 8.77
C VAL A 33 -5.02 -17.55 9.64
N ASN A 34 -3.94 -17.88 10.37
CA ASN A 34 -3.95 -19.02 11.29
C ASN A 34 -4.91 -18.81 12.46
N ASP A 35 -5.19 -19.89 13.20
CA ASP A 35 -6.11 -19.95 14.32
C ASP A 35 -5.72 -19.09 15.55
N GLN A 36 -4.46 -18.62 15.60
CA GLN A 36 -3.94 -17.73 16.65
C GLN A 36 -3.94 -16.26 16.22
N SER A 37 -4.54 -15.94 15.09
CA SER A 37 -4.55 -14.60 14.49
C SER A 37 -5.95 -14.18 14.11
N SER A 38 -6.25 -12.89 14.32
CA SER A 38 -7.49 -12.25 13.91
C SER A 38 -7.17 -10.88 13.33
N ILE A 39 -7.62 -10.62 12.11
CA ILE A 39 -7.45 -9.33 11.43
C ILE A 39 -8.84 -8.82 11.08
N LYS A 40 -9.19 -7.62 11.58
CA LYS A 40 -10.52 -7.06 11.35
C LYS A 40 -10.65 -6.44 9.96
N HIS A 41 -9.63 -5.66 9.55
CA HIS A 41 -9.65 -4.93 8.28
C HIS A 41 -8.33 -5.12 7.54
N VAL A 42 -8.40 -5.36 6.24
CA VAL A 42 -7.25 -5.49 5.33
C VAL A 42 -7.33 -4.38 4.28
N ILE A 43 -6.40 -3.44 4.32
CA ILE A 43 -6.37 -2.27 3.43
C ILE A 43 -5.14 -2.33 2.55
N GLY A 44 -5.35 -2.29 1.23
CA GLY A 44 -4.27 -2.23 0.25
C GLY A 44 -3.78 -0.80 0.02
N VAL A 45 -2.47 -0.59 -0.04
CA VAL A 45 -1.88 0.66 -0.52
C VAL A 45 -1.26 0.37 -1.87
N ILE A 46 -1.76 1.03 -2.91
CA ILE A 46 -1.40 0.75 -4.30
C ILE A 46 -0.85 1.98 -5.01
N SER A 47 -0.09 1.75 -6.07
CA SER A 47 0.35 2.81 -6.96
C SER A 47 0.41 2.31 -8.39
N GLY A 48 0.09 3.17 -9.34
CA GLY A 48 0.13 2.81 -10.77
C GLY A 48 1.55 2.72 -11.34
N LYS A 49 2.58 3.24 -10.63
CA LYS A 49 4.01 3.14 -10.99
C LYS A 49 4.87 3.07 -9.73
N GLY A 50 6.11 2.61 -9.89
CA GLY A 50 7.12 2.66 -8.83
C GLY A 50 7.65 4.08 -8.55
N GLY A 51 8.20 4.29 -7.36
CA GLY A 51 8.89 5.53 -7.00
C GLY A 51 8.00 6.70 -6.58
N VAL A 52 6.70 6.51 -6.40
CA VAL A 52 5.78 7.57 -5.90
C VAL A 52 5.72 7.65 -4.38
N GLY A 53 6.46 6.80 -3.67
CA GLY A 53 6.47 6.77 -2.21
C GLY A 53 5.32 5.99 -1.59
N LYS A 54 4.83 4.95 -2.25
CA LYS A 54 3.79 4.03 -1.76
C LYS A 54 4.09 3.53 -0.35
N SER A 55 5.26 2.94 -0.13
CA SER A 55 5.69 2.41 1.17
C SER A 55 5.79 3.49 2.26
N LEU A 56 6.19 4.73 1.88
CA LEU A 56 6.16 5.87 2.79
C LEU A 56 4.72 6.16 3.26
N VAL A 57 3.76 6.19 2.33
CA VAL A 57 2.34 6.43 2.66
C VAL A 57 1.78 5.29 3.49
N THR A 58 2.15 4.03 3.19
CA THR A 58 1.79 2.86 4.01
C THR A 58 2.30 3.03 5.44
N GLY A 59 3.56 3.44 5.61
CA GLY A 59 4.15 3.69 6.92
C GLY A 59 3.48 4.84 7.68
N ILE A 60 3.20 5.97 6.99
CA ILE A 60 2.47 7.11 7.59
C ILE A 60 1.10 6.64 8.09
N LEU A 61 0.35 5.94 7.25
CA LEU A 61 -0.98 5.45 7.60
C LEU A 61 -0.94 4.50 8.80
N ALA A 62 0.06 3.60 8.85
CA ALA A 62 0.24 2.70 9.97
C ALA A 62 0.52 3.43 11.29
N ILE A 63 1.38 4.44 11.26
CA ILE A 63 1.75 5.23 12.43
C ILE A 63 0.56 6.06 12.91
N GLU A 64 -0.18 6.71 12.00
CA GLU A 64 -1.34 7.52 12.36
C GLU A 64 -2.47 6.66 12.95
N LEU A 65 -2.76 5.49 12.39
CA LEU A 65 -3.72 4.53 12.96
C LEU A 65 -3.27 4.01 14.33
N GLN A 66 -1.99 3.71 14.50
CA GLN A 66 -1.43 3.29 15.77
C GLN A 66 -1.53 4.41 16.83
N ARG A 67 -1.28 5.66 16.47
CA ARG A 67 -1.46 6.84 17.33
C ARG A 67 -2.93 7.05 17.71
N ALA A 68 -3.87 6.70 16.83
CA ALA A 68 -5.30 6.68 17.12
C ALA A 68 -5.72 5.53 18.07
N GLY A 69 -4.81 4.64 18.44
CA GLY A 69 -5.02 3.58 19.42
C GLY A 69 -5.35 2.21 18.83
N TYR A 70 -5.27 2.04 17.52
CA TYR A 70 -5.50 0.76 16.86
C TYR A 70 -4.27 -0.16 16.92
N LYS A 71 -4.51 -1.46 16.89
CA LYS A 71 -3.48 -2.47 16.69
C LYS A 71 -3.24 -2.64 15.20
N VAL A 72 -2.06 -2.25 14.75
CA VAL A 72 -1.73 -2.16 13.33
C VAL A 72 -0.63 -3.15 12.95
N ALA A 73 -0.76 -3.71 11.77
CA ALA A 73 0.28 -4.51 11.15
C ALA A 73 0.52 -4.06 9.69
N ILE A 74 1.72 -4.31 9.18
CA ILE A 74 2.10 -4.09 7.77
C ILE A 74 2.58 -5.42 7.18
N LEU A 75 1.98 -5.79 6.07
CA LEU A 75 2.49 -6.83 5.17
C LEU A 75 3.14 -6.14 3.96
N ASP A 76 4.47 -6.21 3.88
CA ASP A 76 5.23 -5.68 2.76
C ASP A 76 5.17 -6.67 1.59
N GLY A 77 4.29 -6.38 0.65
CA GLY A 77 4.07 -7.16 -0.57
C GLY A 77 4.96 -6.73 -1.74
N ASP A 78 5.77 -5.66 -1.60
CA ASP A 78 6.78 -5.26 -2.58
C ASP A 78 8.07 -6.08 -2.39
N ILE A 79 7.96 -7.35 -2.69
CA ILE A 79 9.00 -8.36 -2.42
C ILE A 79 10.34 -8.03 -3.13
N THR A 80 10.27 -7.30 -4.25
CA THR A 80 11.44 -6.99 -5.07
C THR A 80 12.21 -5.75 -4.60
N GLY A 81 11.59 -4.89 -3.82
CA GLY A 81 12.18 -3.66 -3.31
C GLY A 81 11.67 -3.29 -1.92
N PRO A 82 11.70 -4.24 -0.96
CA PRO A 82 11.10 -4.01 0.34
C PRO A 82 11.82 -2.89 1.09
N SER A 83 11.07 -1.91 1.56
CA SER A 83 11.61 -0.71 2.23
C SER A 83 11.09 -0.50 3.64
N ILE A 84 9.98 -1.16 3.99
CA ILE A 84 9.30 -0.99 5.28
C ILE A 84 10.22 -1.31 6.47
N PRO A 85 10.96 -2.45 6.53
CA PRO A 85 11.81 -2.75 7.68
C PRO A 85 12.85 -1.67 7.96
N LYS A 86 13.48 -1.12 6.92
CA LYS A 86 14.49 -0.05 7.09
C LYS A 86 13.89 1.19 7.72
N MET A 87 12.73 1.64 7.25
CA MET A 87 12.05 2.84 7.77
C MET A 87 11.73 2.73 9.26
N PHE A 88 11.37 1.53 9.72
CA PHE A 88 11.01 1.27 11.11
C PHE A 88 12.19 0.83 12.00
N GLY A 89 13.44 0.92 11.49
CA GLY A 89 14.64 0.57 12.25
C GLY A 89 14.80 -0.92 12.53
N LEU A 90 14.27 -1.76 11.64
CA LEU A 90 14.28 -3.22 11.74
C LEU A 90 15.32 -3.86 10.83
N SER A 91 16.18 -3.07 10.17
CA SER A 91 17.29 -3.59 9.34
C SER A 91 18.21 -4.48 10.16
N GLY A 92 18.64 -5.59 9.55
CA GLY A 92 19.46 -6.60 10.21
C GLY A 92 18.73 -7.48 11.22
N LEU A 93 17.42 -7.29 11.43
CA LEU A 93 16.63 -8.24 12.20
C LEU A 93 16.17 -9.37 11.28
N HIS A 94 16.21 -10.58 11.82
CA HIS A 94 15.63 -11.74 11.16
C HIS A 94 14.43 -12.23 11.96
N VAL A 95 13.34 -12.52 11.26
CA VAL A 95 12.19 -13.18 11.88
C VAL A 95 12.48 -14.68 12.02
N PHE A 96 12.02 -15.26 13.12
CA PHE A 96 12.25 -16.65 13.43
C PHE A 96 10.95 -17.44 13.37
N GLY A 97 11.05 -18.69 12.88
CA GLY A 97 9.96 -19.64 12.98
C GLY A 97 9.78 -20.17 14.40
N GLN A 98 8.54 -20.29 14.85
CA GLN A 98 8.16 -21.02 16.04
C GLN A 98 7.30 -22.23 15.61
N GLY A 99 7.93 -23.37 15.41
CA GLY A 99 7.30 -24.50 14.76
C GLY A 99 7.06 -24.22 13.28
N ASP A 100 5.81 -24.28 12.85
CA ASP A 100 5.31 -23.94 11.51
C ASP A 100 4.85 -22.49 11.37
N LYS A 101 5.01 -21.66 12.41
CA LYS A 101 4.57 -20.26 12.45
C LYS A 101 5.75 -19.28 12.41
N ILE A 102 5.49 -18.07 11.96
CA ILE A 102 6.44 -16.98 11.86
C ILE A 102 6.10 -15.90 12.89
N ILE A 103 7.08 -15.52 13.71
CA ILE A 103 6.91 -14.39 14.62
C ILE A 103 7.25 -13.11 13.85
N PRO A 104 6.31 -12.17 13.62
CA PRO A 104 6.59 -10.93 12.90
C PRO A 104 7.55 -10.05 13.69
N ALA A 105 8.33 -9.23 12.98
CA ALA A 105 9.06 -8.16 13.62
C ALA A 105 8.08 -7.13 14.19
N GLN A 106 8.52 -6.39 15.21
CA GLN A 106 7.71 -5.37 15.86
C GLN A 106 8.49 -4.06 15.95
N SER A 107 7.87 -2.97 15.51
CA SER A 107 8.43 -1.63 15.68
C SER A 107 8.46 -1.21 17.16
N LYS A 108 9.12 -0.10 17.47
CA LYS A 108 9.16 0.45 18.83
C LYS A 108 7.77 0.84 19.36
N GLY A 109 6.88 1.31 18.47
CA GLY A 109 5.50 1.66 18.80
C GLY A 109 4.54 0.48 18.81
N GLY A 110 4.99 -0.71 18.44
CA GLY A 110 4.18 -1.93 18.51
C GLY A 110 3.54 -2.35 17.18
N ILE A 111 3.84 -1.70 16.07
CA ILE A 111 3.37 -2.10 14.73
C ILE A 111 4.06 -3.41 14.35
N LYS A 112 3.27 -4.44 14.01
CA LYS A 112 3.82 -5.72 13.53
C LYS A 112 4.14 -5.62 12.05
N ILE A 113 5.31 -6.13 11.65
CA ILE A 113 5.81 -6.00 10.28
C ILE A 113 6.30 -7.35 9.79
N MET A 114 5.82 -7.74 8.61
CA MET A 114 6.31 -8.88 7.85
C MET A 114 6.74 -8.45 6.46
N SER A 115 7.97 -8.80 6.10
CA SER A 115 8.62 -8.43 4.84
C SER A 115 9.66 -9.47 4.45
N THR A 116 9.97 -9.57 3.16
CA THR A 116 11.02 -10.47 2.65
C THR A 116 12.39 -10.17 3.24
N ASN A 117 12.74 -8.91 3.44
CA ASN A 117 14.05 -8.54 4.02
C ASN A 117 14.27 -9.10 5.44
N LEU A 118 13.18 -9.45 6.14
CA LEU A 118 13.27 -10.03 7.47
C LEU A 118 13.52 -11.55 7.47
N VAL A 119 13.39 -12.21 6.30
CA VAL A 119 13.62 -13.66 6.15
C VAL A 119 14.87 -14.00 5.33
N LEU A 120 15.45 -13.02 4.62
CA LEU A 120 16.67 -13.20 3.85
C LEU A 120 17.89 -13.23 4.78
N GLU A 121 18.86 -14.09 4.48
CA GLU A 121 20.14 -14.13 5.23
C GLU A 121 20.93 -12.83 5.09
N ASN A 122 20.79 -12.16 3.95
CA ASN A 122 21.40 -10.86 3.68
C ASN A 122 20.40 -9.97 2.94
N GLU A 123 20.10 -8.81 3.51
CA GLU A 123 19.15 -7.83 2.94
C GLU A 123 19.53 -7.35 1.54
N ASN A 124 20.81 -7.43 1.18
CA ASN A 124 21.32 -7.01 -0.13
C ASN A 124 21.27 -8.11 -1.19
N ASP A 125 20.84 -9.32 -0.82
CA ASP A 125 20.74 -10.39 -1.78
C ASP A 125 19.57 -10.15 -2.72
N PRO A 126 19.78 -10.26 -4.05
CA PRO A 126 18.70 -10.07 -4.99
C PRO A 126 17.67 -11.18 -4.84
N VAL A 127 16.41 -10.80 -4.68
CA VAL A 127 15.29 -11.75 -4.68
C VAL A 127 15.03 -12.20 -6.12
N LEU A 128 15.60 -13.34 -6.50
CA LEU A 128 15.46 -13.94 -7.84
C LEU A 128 14.21 -14.85 -7.94
N TRP A 129 13.17 -14.53 -7.20
CA TRP A 129 11.95 -15.32 -7.18
C TRP A 129 11.07 -15.00 -8.39
N ARG A 130 10.57 -16.05 -9.02
CA ARG A 130 9.57 -15.93 -10.08
C ARG A 130 8.17 -15.89 -9.50
N GLY A 131 7.19 -15.43 -10.28
CA GLY A 131 5.82 -15.21 -9.84
C GLY A 131 5.25 -16.26 -8.87
N PRO A 132 5.29 -17.58 -9.16
CA PRO A 132 4.79 -18.60 -8.25
C PRO A 132 5.49 -18.64 -6.89
N MET A 133 6.81 -18.39 -6.85
CA MET A 133 7.56 -18.33 -5.58
C MET A 133 7.22 -17.11 -4.76
N LEU A 134 7.05 -15.95 -5.43
CA LEU A 134 6.61 -14.71 -4.79
C LEU A 134 5.24 -14.90 -4.13
N MET A 135 4.31 -15.53 -4.83
CA MET A 135 2.98 -15.80 -4.31
C MET A 135 2.99 -16.81 -3.17
N GLY A 136 3.85 -17.84 -3.24
CA GLY A 136 4.06 -18.79 -2.15
C GLY A 136 4.59 -18.11 -0.89
N ALA A 137 5.55 -17.20 -1.02
CA ALA A 137 6.08 -16.43 0.10
C ALA A 137 5.02 -15.50 0.70
N LEU A 138 4.28 -14.76 -0.14
CA LEU A 138 3.21 -13.89 0.33
C LEU A 138 2.13 -14.67 1.08
N LYS A 139 1.77 -15.86 0.57
CA LYS A 139 0.84 -16.76 1.24
C LYS A 139 1.34 -17.12 2.63
N GLN A 140 2.58 -17.60 2.75
CA GLN A 140 3.19 -17.93 4.03
C GLN A 140 3.25 -16.71 4.97
N PHE A 141 3.61 -15.54 4.46
CA PHE A 141 3.64 -14.31 5.25
C PHE A 141 2.27 -13.92 5.79
N TYR A 142 1.21 -14.17 5.04
CA TYR A 142 -0.14 -13.89 5.50
C TYR A 142 -0.67 -14.97 6.44
N GLU A 143 -0.58 -16.25 6.06
CA GLU A 143 -1.21 -17.37 6.78
C GLU A 143 -0.40 -17.84 7.99
N ASP A 144 0.95 -17.91 7.88
CA ASP A 144 1.79 -18.51 8.91
C ASP A 144 2.29 -17.50 9.94
N THR A 145 2.15 -16.19 9.68
CA THR A 145 2.57 -15.16 10.65
C THR A 145 1.61 -15.10 11.84
N LEU A 146 2.17 -15.06 13.06
CA LEU A 146 1.45 -14.86 14.31
C LEU A 146 1.05 -13.40 14.49
N TRP A 147 0.05 -12.97 13.73
CA TRP A 147 -0.45 -11.58 13.79
C TRP A 147 -1.09 -11.28 15.16
N GLY A 148 -1.72 -12.29 15.82
CA GLY A 148 -2.56 -12.07 16.99
C GLY A 148 -3.78 -11.22 16.64
N ASP A 149 -4.29 -10.43 17.60
CA ASP A 149 -5.44 -9.55 17.36
C ASP A 149 -4.97 -8.23 16.74
N ILE A 150 -5.33 -7.99 15.47
CA ILE A 150 -5.01 -6.79 14.69
C ILE A 150 -6.31 -6.11 14.24
N ASP A 151 -6.38 -4.80 14.41
CA ASP A 151 -7.50 -4.01 13.90
C ASP A 151 -7.31 -3.73 12.40
N TYR A 152 -6.11 -3.29 11.97
CA TYR A 152 -5.80 -2.99 10.58
C TYR A 152 -4.51 -3.66 10.12
N LEU A 153 -4.61 -4.45 9.06
CA LEU A 153 -3.45 -4.92 8.29
C LEU A 153 -3.34 -4.05 7.03
N LEU A 154 -2.28 -3.29 6.94
CA LEU A 154 -1.94 -2.53 5.73
C LEU A 154 -1.06 -3.40 4.83
N VAL A 155 -1.48 -3.57 3.59
CA VAL A 155 -0.71 -4.31 2.59
C VAL A 155 -0.03 -3.30 1.67
N ASP A 156 1.30 -3.20 1.76
CA ASP A 156 2.11 -2.43 0.83
C ASP A 156 2.22 -3.22 -0.47
N MET A 157 1.37 -2.91 -1.44
CA MET A 157 1.19 -3.70 -2.66
C MET A 157 2.40 -3.58 -3.61
N PRO A 158 2.69 -4.59 -4.43
CA PRO A 158 3.67 -4.44 -5.50
C PRO A 158 3.34 -3.24 -6.40
N PRO A 159 4.35 -2.51 -6.93
CA PRO A 159 4.10 -1.36 -7.77
C PRO A 159 3.50 -1.73 -9.12
N GLY A 160 2.68 -0.83 -9.67
CA GLY A 160 2.05 -1.01 -10.96
C GLY A 160 0.77 -1.82 -10.93
N THR A 161 0.29 -2.18 -12.13
CA THR A 161 -0.98 -2.90 -12.36
C THR A 161 -0.76 -4.21 -13.11
N GLY A 162 0.41 -4.83 -12.92
CA GLY A 162 0.79 -6.08 -13.58
C GLY A 162 0.30 -7.33 -12.83
N ASP A 163 0.66 -8.50 -13.37
CA ASP A 163 0.18 -9.80 -12.89
C ASP A 163 0.42 -10.06 -11.40
N VAL A 164 1.55 -9.59 -10.85
CA VAL A 164 1.86 -9.79 -9.43
C VAL A 164 0.87 -9.01 -8.56
N ALA A 165 0.63 -7.73 -8.87
CA ALA A 165 -0.34 -6.91 -8.14
C ALA A 165 -1.75 -7.50 -8.23
N LEU A 166 -2.18 -7.95 -9.42
CA LEU A 166 -3.47 -8.60 -9.63
C LEU A 166 -3.61 -9.87 -8.80
N THR A 167 -2.55 -10.71 -8.75
CA THR A 167 -2.60 -11.95 -8.00
C THR A 167 -2.68 -11.69 -6.49
N VAL A 168 -1.95 -10.68 -5.98
CA VAL A 168 -2.05 -10.26 -4.57
C VAL A 168 -3.47 -9.82 -4.25
N PHE A 169 -4.09 -9.00 -5.11
CA PHE A 169 -5.48 -8.58 -4.97
C PHE A 169 -6.48 -9.74 -4.91
N GLN A 170 -6.24 -10.78 -5.70
CA GLN A 170 -7.14 -11.94 -5.78
C GLN A 170 -6.96 -12.90 -4.61
N SER A 171 -5.82 -12.84 -3.92
CA SER A 171 -5.45 -13.82 -2.89
C SER A 171 -5.69 -13.32 -1.47
N LEU A 172 -5.63 -12.00 -1.24
CA LEU A 172 -5.85 -11.38 0.07
C LEU A 172 -7.28 -10.83 0.18
N PRO A 173 -7.90 -10.89 1.36
CA PRO A 173 -9.24 -10.33 1.59
C PRO A 173 -9.22 -8.80 1.73
N ILE A 174 -8.75 -8.10 0.70
CA ILE A 174 -8.63 -6.63 0.69
C ILE A 174 -10.02 -6.00 0.63
N GLU A 175 -10.36 -5.20 1.63
CA GLU A 175 -11.66 -4.53 1.77
C GLU A 175 -11.71 -3.15 1.13
N GLY A 176 -10.55 -2.51 0.95
CA GLY A 176 -10.44 -1.20 0.33
C GLY A 176 -9.01 -0.86 -0.05
N VAL A 177 -8.83 0.12 -0.94
CA VAL A 177 -7.50 0.56 -1.35
C VAL A 177 -7.32 2.06 -1.27
N VAL A 178 -6.13 2.47 -0.82
CA VAL A 178 -5.60 3.83 -0.93
C VAL A 178 -4.66 3.89 -2.13
N ILE A 179 -4.92 4.80 -3.06
CA ILE A 179 -4.06 5.00 -4.23
C ILE A 179 -3.03 6.09 -3.91
N VAL A 180 -1.76 5.81 -4.16
CA VAL A 180 -0.67 6.79 -4.01
C VAL A 180 -0.22 7.26 -5.38
N SER A 181 -0.16 8.57 -5.56
CA SER A 181 0.32 9.23 -6.76
C SER A 181 1.32 10.34 -6.45
N SER A 182 1.84 11.02 -7.48
CA SER A 182 2.73 12.18 -7.36
C SER A 182 2.40 13.17 -8.50
N PRO A 183 2.64 14.49 -8.34
CA PRO A 183 2.30 15.49 -9.35
C PRO A 183 3.27 15.42 -10.54
N GLN A 184 3.09 14.46 -11.43
CA GLN A 184 3.88 14.30 -12.65
C GLN A 184 2.94 14.11 -13.82
N ASP A 185 3.35 14.51 -15.02
CA ASP A 185 2.63 14.23 -16.26
C ASP A 185 2.33 12.72 -16.36
N LEU A 186 1.19 12.35 -16.90
CA LEU A 186 0.65 10.99 -16.99
C LEU A 186 -0.02 10.43 -15.72
N VAL A 187 -0.13 11.21 -14.65
CA VAL A 187 -0.77 10.75 -13.40
C VAL A 187 -2.20 10.27 -13.64
N GLN A 188 -3.00 10.99 -14.43
CA GLN A 188 -4.37 10.59 -14.77
C GLN A 188 -4.43 9.19 -15.39
N VAL A 189 -3.56 8.90 -16.36
CA VAL A 189 -3.51 7.56 -17.00
C VAL A 189 -3.12 6.48 -15.99
N ILE A 190 -2.16 6.79 -15.12
CA ILE A 190 -1.59 5.85 -14.15
C ILE A 190 -2.60 5.57 -13.02
N VAL A 191 -3.20 6.62 -12.46
CA VAL A 191 -4.25 6.49 -11.43
C VAL A 191 -5.49 5.82 -12.03
N GLY A 192 -5.89 6.18 -13.25
CA GLY A 192 -6.99 5.54 -13.95
C GLY A 192 -6.81 4.02 -14.11
N LYS A 193 -5.58 3.54 -14.38
CA LYS A 193 -5.29 2.10 -14.40
C LYS A 193 -5.47 1.45 -13.02
N ALA A 194 -5.01 2.12 -11.95
CA ALA A 194 -5.16 1.62 -10.59
C ALA A 194 -6.64 1.57 -10.16
N VAL A 195 -7.41 2.61 -10.47
CA VAL A 195 -8.87 2.64 -10.22
C VAL A 195 -9.58 1.52 -10.99
N LYS A 196 -9.27 1.36 -12.29
CA LYS A 196 -9.86 0.28 -13.10
C LYS A 196 -9.51 -1.10 -12.53
N MET A 197 -8.27 -1.31 -12.11
CA MET A 197 -7.83 -2.58 -11.50
C MET A 197 -8.64 -2.87 -10.23
N ALA A 198 -8.76 -1.92 -9.30
CA ALA A 198 -9.54 -2.08 -8.08
C ALA A 198 -11.03 -2.37 -8.40
N THR A 199 -11.60 -1.66 -9.37
CA THR A 199 -12.99 -1.89 -9.84
C THR A 199 -13.18 -3.29 -10.40
N MET A 200 -12.25 -3.78 -11.24
CA MET A 200 -12.29 -5.14 -11.79
C MET A 200 -12.22 -6.22 -10.69
N MET A 201 -11.54 -5.93 -9.60
CA MET A 201 -11.43 -6.83 -8.43
C MET A 201 -12.60 -6.65 -7.44
N ASN A 202 -13.57 -5.78 -7.72
CA ASN A 202 -14.66 -5.40 -6.83
C ASN A 202 -14.19 -4.87 -5.46
N VAL A 203 -13.02 -4.23 -5.42
CA VAL A 203 -12.48 -3.61 -4.22
C VAL A 203 -12.71 -2.10 -4.29
N PRO A 204 -13.34 -1.48 -3.28
CA PRO A 204 -13.59 -0.04 -3.26
C PRO A 204 -12.28 0.75 -3.19
N VAL A 205 -12.23 1.87 -3.92
CA VAL A 205 -11.16 2.85 -3.81
C VAL A 205 -11.56 3.86 -2.74
N LEU A 206 -10.83 3.86 -1.62
CA LEU A 206 -11.05 4.79 -0.50
C LEU A 206 -10.68 6.22 -0.89
N GLY A 207 -9.72 6.39 -1.79
CA GLY A 207 -9.32 7.67 -2.36
C GLY A 207 -7.87 7.70 -2.78
N VAL A 208 -7.39 8.93 -3.09
CA VAL A 208 -6.05 9.18 -3.61
C VAL A 208 -5.26 10.09 -2.67
N VAL A 209 -4.02 9.70 -2.34
CA VAL A 209 -3.01 10.53 -1.68
C VAL A 209 -1.99 10.98 -2.72
N GLU A 210 -1.78 12.29 -2.85
CA GLU A 210 -0.71 12.83 -3.68
C GLU A 210 0.54 13.08 -2.83
N ASN A 211 1.53 12.24 -2.98
CA ASN A 211 2.83 12.38 -2.34
C ASN A 211 3.78 13.23 -3.19
N MET A 212 4.78 13.83 -2.56
CA MET A 212 5.76 14.74 -3.20
C MET A 212 5.08 15.95 -3.86
N SER A 213 3.96 16.39 -3.29
CA SER A 213 3.07 17.38 -3.91
C SER A 213 3.69 18.77 -3.97
N TYR A 214 4.41 19.15 -2.95
CA TYR A 214 5.07 20.45 -2.84
C TYR A 214 6.23 20.37 -1.84
N MET A 215 7.03 21.42 -1.79
CA MET A 215 8.07 21.64 -0.77
C MET A 215 7.82 23.01 -0.13
N GLU A 216 7.96 23.13 1.19
CA GLU A 216 7.89 24.41 1.88
C GLU A 216 9.28 25.01 2.03
N CYS A 217 9.44 26.28 1.61
CA CYS A 217 10.67 27.00 1.84
C CYS A 217 10.89 27.19 3.35
N PRO A 218 12.02 26.73 3.91
CA PRO A 218 12.25 26.82 5.36
C PRO A 218 12.39 28.25 5.88
N GLU A 219 12.67 29.23 5.01
CA GLU A 219 12.86 30.62 5.40
C GLU A 219 11.57 31.43 5.37
N CYS A 220 10.69 31.20 4.38
CA CYS A 220 9.52 32.06 4.17
C CYS A 220 8.18 31.30 4.09
N GLY A 221 8.19 29.95 4.18
CA GLY A 221 6.98 29.12 4.09
C GLY A 221 6.34 29.07 2.70
N HIS A 222 6.96 29.68 1.67
CA HIS A 222 6.42 29.64 0.31
C HIS A 222 6.42 28.20 -0.21
N LYS A 223 5.30 27.78 -0.80
CA LYS A 223 5.16 26.44 -1.40
C LYS A 223 5.74 26.43 -2.80
N LEU A 224 6.74 25.60 -2.98
CA LEU A 224 7.35 25.31 -4.27
C LEU A 224 6.75 24.00 -4.79
N GLU A 225 6.51 23.90 -6.07
CA GLU A 225 5.98 22.69 -6.74
C GLU A 225 7.04 22.12 -7.70
N PRO A 226 8.03 21.34 -7.16
CA PRO A 226 9.17 20.88 -7.95
C PRO A 226 8.81 19.98 -9.12
N PHE A 227 7.68 19.29 -9.04
CA PHE A 227 7.16 18.39 -10.07
C PHE A 227 5.98 18.97 -10.86
N GLY A 228 5.77 20.29 -10.77
CA GLY A 228 4.62 20.95 -11.39
C GLY A 228 3.40 21.06 -10.47
N PRO A 229 2.32 21.66 -10.95
CA PRO A 229 1.08 21.83 -10.18
C PRO A 229 0.44 20.49 -9.84
N SER A 230 -0.32 20.48 -8.74
CA SER A 230 -1.11 19.31 -8.35
C SER A 230 -2.23 19.04 -9.36
N HIS A 231 -2.38 17.77 -9.75
CA HIS A 231 -3.50 17.28 -10.55
C HIS A 231 -4.52 16.49 -9.72
N LEU A 232 -4.41 16.51 -8.38
CA LEU A 232 -5.26 15.72 -7.50
C LEU A 232 -6.74 16.02 -7.68
N GLN A 233 -7.12 17.30 -7.82
CA GLN A 233 -8.52 17.68 -8.00
C GLN A 233 -9.08 17.16 -9.34
N GLU A 234 -8.29 17.19 -10.40
CA GLU A 234 -8.69 16.65 -11.70
C GLU A 234 -8.95 15.14 -11.63
N ILE A 235 -8.10 14.42 -10.90
CA ILE A 235 -8.24 12.97 -10.64
C ILE A 235 -9.51 12.67 -9.85
N VAL A 236 -9.73 13.42 -8.77
CA VAL A 236 -10.92 13.31 -7.91
C VAL A 236 -12.19 13.51 -8.73
N ASP A 237 -12.20 14.53 -9.58
CA ASP A 237 -13.36 14.88 -10.41
C ASP A 237 -13.60 13.87 -11.54
N GLU A 238 -12.53 13.34 -12.14
CA GLU A 238 -12.61 12.39 -13.25
C GLU A 238 -13.04 10.98 -12.77
N PHE A 239 -12.39 10.47 -11.71
CA PHE A 239 -12.61 9.10 -11.26
C PHE A 239 -13.62 8.98 -10.11
N LYS A 240 -14.18 10.10 -9.63
CA LYS A 240 -15.14 10.14 -8.50
C LYS A 240 -14.61 9.42 -7.24
N VAL A 241 -13.33 9.62 -6.96
CA VAL A 241 -12.64 9.10 -5.78
C VAL A 241 -12.40 10.23 -4.76
N ALA A 242 -12.17 9.89 -3.49
CA ALA A 242 -11.93 10.91 -2.46
C ALA A 242 -10.50 11.49 -2.55
N ASP A 243 -10.38 12.80 -2.25
CA ASP A 243 -9.11 13.45 -1.94
C ASP A 243 -8.69 13.10 -0.51
N LEU A 244 -7.66 12.28 -0.35
CA LEU A 244 -7.14 11.85 0.95
C LEU A 244 -6.00 12.72 1.47
N GLY A 245 -5.54 13.68 0.69
CA GLY A 245 -4.56 14.68 1.09
C GLY A 245 -3.31 14.70 0.22
N ARG A 246 -2.47 15.70 0.53
CA ARG A 246 -1.21 16.00 -0.16
C ARG A 246 -0.06 15.98 0.84
N ILE A 247 0.98 15.21 0.54
CA ILE A 247 2.17 15.08 1.38
C ILE A 247 3.29 15.92 0.76
N PRO A 248 3.94 16.80 1.55
CA PRO A 248 5.09 17.58 1.09
C PRO A 248 6.34 16.72 0.90
N ILE A 249 7.28 17.22 0.10
CA ILE A 249 8.66 16.75 0.11
C ILE A 249 9.30 17.35 1.37
N ASP A 250 9.63 16.48 2.34
CA ASP A 250 10.32 16.86 3.55
C ASP A 250 11.64 16.06 3.68
N PRO A 251 12.80 16.72 3.57
CA PRO A 251 14.10 16.07 3.75
C PRO A 251 14.27 15.41 5.13
N LYS A 252 13.58 15.92 6.17
CA LYS A 252 13.65 15.32 7.51
C LYS A 252 12.95 13.97 7.55
N VAL A 253 11.79 13.86 6.90
CA VAL A 253 11.07 12.58 6.75
C VAL A 253 11.93 11.58 5.99
N ALA A 254 12.56 12.00 4.89
CA ALA A 254 13.47 11.13 4.14
C ALA A 254 14.67 10.67 5.00
N ALA A 255 15.29 11.57 5.74
CA ALA A 255 16.40 11.25 6.63
C ALA A 255 15.99 10.29 7.76
N SER A 256 14.80 10.47 8.33
CA SER A 256 14.28 9.57 9.37
C SER A 256 14.00 8.16 8.84
N CYS A 257 13.51 8.01 7.60
CA CYS A 257 13.39 6.72 6.93
C CYS A 257 14.74 6.03 6.77
N ASP A 258 15.76 6.75 6.34
CA ASP A 258 17.12 6.21 6.18
C ASP A 258 17.78 5.84 7.50
N ALA A 259 17.51 6.59 8.56
CA ALA A 259 18.02 6.37 9.91
C ALA A 259 17.23 5.28 10.68
N GLY A 260 16.08 4.84 10.20
CA GLY A 260 15.21 3.91 10.92
C GLY A 260 14.51 4.52 12.14
N THR A 261 14.35 5.84 12.15
CA THR A 261 13.69 6.62 13.22
C THR A 261 12.34 7.19 12.79
N PHE A 262 11.86 6.76 11.62
CA PHE A 262 10.65 7.26 10.97
C PHE A 262 9.43 7.29 11.91
N GLU A 263 9.18 6.21 12.64
CA GLU A 263 8.03 6.10 13.55
C GLU A 263 8.03 7.19 14.64
N SER A 264 9.20 7.50 15.19
CA SER A 264 9.34 8.47 16.29
C SER A 264 9.44 9.92 15.81
N GLU A 265 9.88 10.16 14.57
CA GLU A 265 10.14 11.49 14.04
C GLU A 265 9.07 11.97 13.05
N LEU A 266 8.11 11.10 12.70
CA LEU A 266 7.03 11.47 11.79
C LEU A 266 6.16 12.57 12.41
N PRO A 267 5.94 13.72 11.71
CA PRO A 267 4.97 14.72 12.12
C PRO A 267 3.56 14.12 12.24
N GLU A 268 2.75 14.61 13.16
CA GLU A 268 1.35 14.18 13.33
C GLU A 268 0.45 14.80 12.26
N GLY A 269 -0.58 14.06 11.87
CA GLY A 269 -1.67 14.58 11.03
C GLY A 269 -1.28 14.93 9.61
N LEU A 270 -0.36 14.18 8.99
CA LEU A 270 0.02 14.40 7.59
C LEU A 270 -1.10 14.04 6.61
N ILE A 271 -1.88 13.01 6.90
CA ILE A 271 -2.96 12.50 6.04
C ILE A 271 -4.24 12.17 6.84
N PRO A 272 -4.82 13.13 7.58
CA PRO A 272 -5.96 12.86 8.46
C PRO A 272 -7.19 12.37 7.70
N LYS A 273 -7.40 12.84 6.46
CA LYS A 273 -8.49 12.35 5.62
C LYS A 273 -8.32 10.88 5.23
N ALA A 274 -7.08 10.42 5.02
CA ALA A 274 -6.81 9.02 4.70
C ALA A 274 -7.09 8.11 5.90
N VAL A 275 -6.72 8.54 7.10
CA VAL A 275 -7.06 7.82 8.35
C VAL A 275 -8.56 7.71 8.48
N SER A 276 -9.31 8.83 8.38
CA SER A 276 -10.78 8.82 8.48
C SER A 276 -11.45 7.96 7.40
N ALA A 277 -10.89 7.87 6.19
CA ALA A 277 -11.42 7.05 5.12
C ALA A 277 -11.20 5.55 5.34
N VAL A 278 -10.14 5.20 6.07
CA VAL A 278 -9.84 3.80 6.46
C VAL A 278 -10.68 3.37 7.65
N GLU A 279 -11.07 4.30 8.55
CA GLU A 279 -11.92 4.06 9.71
C GLU A 279 -13.41 3.92 9.36
N ALA A 280 -13.85 4.40 8.18
CA ALA A 280 -15.26 4.46 7.74
C ALA A 280 -15.75 3.12 7.16
#